data_207db0a66b9e5217de6adbdecf455252
#
_entry.id   207db0a66b9e5217de6adbdecf455252
#
_cell.length_a   1.000
_cell.length_b   1.000
_cell.length_c   1.000
_cell.angle_alpha   90.00
_cell.angle_beta   90.00
_cell.angle_gamma   90.00
#
_symmetry.space_group_name_H-M   'P 1'
#
loop_
_entity.id
_entity.type
_entity.pdbx_description
1 polymer ?
#
loop_
_entity_poly.entity_id
_entity_poly.type
_entity_poly.pdbx_seq_one_letter_code
_entity_poly.pdbx_strand_id
1 'polypeptide(L)'
;MKTLKSSLKFSVVEITPKDAKVLLSKYLHNRPISRDNINKYAIQMSEGKWHLNGEAIIINDKGLTDNGYHRLAACIQAGVPFQTVLIEGVKHETWTTIDTGKTRSAGDVFGIMGITNPTQKASIVAKYYALTKGLKGLADAGALHRLRGTGLTRQDLLNMYRKYETTFDEVYRTCTQVQEVH
;
A
#
# COMPACT_ATOMS: atom_id res chain seq x y z
N MET A 1 23.54 0.75 21.74
CA MET A 1 22.37 1.61 21.38
C MET A 1 21.98 2.39 22.63
N LYS A 2 21.85 3.72 22.56
CA LYS A 2 21.47 4.56 23.71
C LYS A 2 19.99 4.86 23.65
N THR A 3 19.24 4.51 24.69
CA THR A 3 17.83 4.88 24.83
C THR A 3 17.71 6.34 25.20
N LEU A 4 16.94 7.10 24.44
CA LEU A 4 16.65 8.50 24.72
C LEU A 4 15.31 8.60 25.49
N LYS A 5 15.25 9.48 26.49
CA LYS A 5 13.98 9.86 27.09
C LYS A 5 13.19 10.67 26.06
N SER A 6 11.94 10.28 25.80
CA SER A 6 11.02 10.97 24.88
C SER A 6 9.69 11.21 25.58
N SER A 7 9.04 12.34 25.25
CA SER A 7 7.65 12.62 25.64
C SER A 7 6.64 11.95 24.71
N LEU A 8 7.10 11.29 23.65
CA LEU A 8 6.23 10.58 22.69
C LEU A 8 5.58 9.38 23.37
N LYS A 9 4.30 9.20 23.12
CA LYS A 9 3.54 8.01 23.51
C LYS A 9 3.38 7.11 22.29
N PHE A 10 3.54 5.81 22.51
CA PHE A 10 3.44 4.77 21.49
C PHE A 10 2.46 3.72 21.97
N SER A 11 1.51 3.36 21.12
CA SER A 11 0.56 2.29 21.40
C SER A 11 0.18 1.55 20.11
N VAL A 12 -0.21 0.28 20.25
CA VAL A 12 -0.91 -0.45 19.20
C VAL A 12 -2.40 -0.36 19.53
N VAL A 13 -3.18 0.12 18.59
CA VAL A 13 -4.61 0.38 18.79
C VAL A 13 -5.43 -0.23 17.65
N GLU A 14 -6.69 -0.53 17.97
CA GLU A 14 -7.73 -0.78 16.98
C GLU A 14 -8.55 0.50 16.81
N ILE A 15 -8.57 1.04 15.58
CA ILE A 15 -9.32 2.25 15.24
C ILE A 15 -10.63 1.84 14.60
N THR A 16 -11.75 2.21 15.23
CA THR A 16 -13.08 2.01 14.68
C THR A 16 -13.44 3.10 13.67
N PRO A 17 -14.45 2.90 12.80
CA PRO A 17 -14.96 3.96 11.92
C PRO A 17 -15.39 5.22 12.67
N LYS A 18 -15.85 5.10 13.92
CA LYS A 18 -16.21 6.23 14.77
C LYS A 18 -14.96 7.02 15.20
N ASP A 19 -13.91 6.33 15.65
CA ASP A 19 -12.63 6.95 16.02
C ASP A 19 -11.97 7.61 14.81
N ALA A 20 -12.02 6.95 13.66
CA ALA A 20 -11.49 7.48 12.41
C ALA A 20 -12.16 8.80 12.00
N LYS A 21 -13.48 8.95 12.19
CA LYS A 21 -14.20 10.23 11.96
C LYS A 21 -13.68 11.33 12.88
N VAL A 22 -13.48 11.02 14.17
CA VAL A 22 -12.96 12.00 15.15
C VAL A 22 -11.53 12.41 14.80
N LEU A 23 -10.66 11.46 14.42
CA LEU A 23 -9.29 11.75 14.03
C LEU A 23 -9.22 12.57 12.74
N LEU A 24 -10.07 12.28 11.74
CA LEU A 24 -10.13 13.05 10.50
C LEU A 24 -10.66 14.47 10.69
N SER A 25 -11.57 14.71 11.64
CA SER A 25 -12.05 16.08 11.93
C SER A 25 -10.95 16.98 12.48
N LYS A 26 -9.86 16.40 12.98
CA LYS A 26 -8.66 17.08 13.49
C LYS A 26 -7.50 17.09 12.50
N TYR A 27 -7.72 16.72 11.25
CA TYR A 27 -6.68 16.67 10.22
C TYR A 27 -6.50 18.05 9.57
N LEU A 28 -5.30 18.61 9.65
CA LEU A 28 -5.01 19.97 9.21
C LEU A 28 -4.46 20.09 7.77
N HIS A 29 -3.91 19.03 7.21
CA HIS A 29 -3.14 19.13 5.97
C HIS A 29 -3.96 18.69 4.77
N ASN A 30 -4.15 19.61 3.83
CA ASN A 30 -4.78 19.39 2.52
C ASN A 30 -3.78 18.72 1.55
N ARG A 31 -3.26 17.54 1.89
CA ARG A 31 -2.60 16.69 0.89
C ARG A 31 -3.63 16.31 -0.18
N PRO A 32 -3.27 16.31 -1.49
CA PRO A 32 -4.18 15.83 -2.51
C PRO A 32 -4.72 14.44 -2.15
N ILE A 33 -6.04 14.35 -2.06
CA ILE A 33 -6.72 13.11 -1.66
C ILE A 33 -6.71 12.15 -2.85
N SER A 34 -6.08 11.00 -2.69
CA SER A 34 -6.13 9.91 -3.67
C SER A 34 -7.30 8.98 -3.34
N ARG A 35 -8.37 9.08 -4.11
CA ARG A 35 -9.53 8.16 -4.00
C ARG A 35 -9.14 6.72 -4.25
N ASP A 36 -8.20 6.46 -5.17
CA ASP A 36 -7.69 5.12 -5.45
C ASP A 36 -7.01 4.49 -4.24
N ASN A 37 -6.22 5.28 -3.48
CA ASN A 37 -5.60 4.78 -2.25
C ASN A 37 -6.64 4.50 -1.17
N ILE A 38 -7.67 5.33 -1.03
CA ILE A 38 -8.77 5.10 -0.08
C ILE A 38 -9.51 3.81 -0.46
N ASN A 39 -9.93 3.67 -1.71
CA ASN A 39 -10.62 2.47 -2.20
C ASN A 39 -9.79 1.20 -1.98
N LYS A 40 -8.50 1.24 -2.35
CA LYS A 40 -7.57 0.13 -2.16
C LYS A 40 -7.49 -0.30 -0.69
N TYR A 41 -7.30 0.64 0.23
CA TYR A 41 -7.20 0.34 1.65
C TYR A 41 -8.54 -0.13 2.21
N ALA A 42 -9.66 0.44 1.78
CA ALA A 42 -10.99 0.02 2.20
C ALA A 42 -11.28 -1.44 1.79
N ILE A 43 -10.94 -1.82 0.56
CA ILE A 43 -11.05 -3.20 0.09
C ILE A 43 -10.15 -4.14 0.91
N GLN A 44 -8.89 -3.75 1.17
CA GLN A 44 -7.98 -4.55 1.98
C GLN A 44 -8.48 -4.74 3.41
N MET A 45 -9.08 -3.73 4.01
CA MET A 45 -9.69 -3.81 5.34
C MET A 45 -10.91 -4.72 5.34
N SER A 46 -11.86 -4.55 4.40
CA SER A 46 -13.09 -5.34 4.32
C SER A 46 -12.83 -6.82 3.96
N GLU A 47 -11.75 -7.12 3.22
CA GLU A 47 -11.35 -8.48 2.87
C GLU A 47 -10.41 -9.15 3.91
N GLY A 48 -10.14 -8.49 5.04
CA GLY A 48 -9.24 -9.02 6.08
C GLY A 48 -7.77 -9.10 5.64
N LYS A 49 -7.38 -8.38 4.58
CA LYS A 49 -6.00 -8.31 4.06
C LYS A 49 -5.16 -7.21 4.70
N TRP A 50 -5.76 -6.44 5.61
CA TRP A 50 -5.04 -5.42 6.36
C TRP A 50 -4.22 -6.05 7.47
N HIS A 51 -2.93 -5.76 7.53
CA HIS A 51 -2.04 -6.24 8.57
C HIS A 51 -1.40 -5.07 9.32
N LEU A 52 -1.17 -5.26 10.61
CA LEU A 52 -0.34 -4.35 11.40
C LEU A 52 1.10 -4.39 10.85
N ASN A 53 1.53 -3.30 10.22
CA ASN A 53 2.79 -3.23 9.46
C ASN A 53 3.77 -2.17 9.98
N GLY A 54 3.50 -1.56 11.14
CA GLY A 54 4.32 -0.52 11.73
C GLY A 54 4.08 0.89 11.18
N GLU A 55 3.26 1.06 10.14
CA GLU A 55 2.84 2.38 9.66
C GLU A 55 1.93 3.05 10.70
N ALA A 56 2.36 4.20 11.23
CA ALA A 56 1.68 4.85 12.34
C ALA A 56 0.63 5.89 11.90
N ILE A 57 -0.44 6.00 12.67
CA ILE A 57 -1.22 7.24 12.76
C ILE A 57 -0.46 8.18 13.70
N ILE A 58 -0.27 9.43 13.31
CA ILE A 58 0.51 10.39 14.07
C ILE A 58 -0.41 11.54 14.53
N ILE A 59 -0.44 11.74 15.84
CA ILE A 59 -1.10 12.87 16.49
C ILE A 59 0.00 13.77 17.05
N ASN A 60 -0.03 15.04 16.69
CA ASN A 60 0.97 16.00 17.12
C ASN A 60 0.74 16.50 18.55
N ASP A 61 1.66 17.34 19.02
CA ASP A 61 1.64 17.95 20.36
C ASP A 61 0.47 18.94 20.58
N LYS A 62 -0.25 19.32 19.51
CA LYS A 62 -1.47 20.14 19.55
C LYS A 62 -2.75 19.28 19.50
N GLY A 63 -2.63 17.95 19.51
CA GLY A 63 -3.75 17.02 19.42
C GLY A 63 -4.38 16.89 18.03
N LEU A 64 -3.66 17.31 16.97
CA LEU A 64 -4.10 17.27 15.59
C LEU A 64 -3.47 16.08 14.87
N THR A 65 -4.17 15.53 13.89
CA THR A 65 -3.69 14.38 13.12
C THR A 65 -2.79 14.85 11.98
N ASP A 66 -1.52 14.44 11.98
CA ASP A 66 -0.53 14.81 10.95
C ASP A 66 -0.29 13.71 9.91
N ASN A 67 -0.54 12.42 10.24
CA ASN A 67 -0.41 11.31 9.30
C ASN A 67 -1.56 10.30 9.44
N GLY A 68 -1.94 9.68 8.31
CA GLY A 68 -2.89 8.58 8.28
C GLY A 68 -4.21 8.86 7.57
N TYR A 69 -4.38 10.00 6.91
CA TYR A 69 -5.63 10.42 6.25
C TYR A 69 -6.29 9.28 5.43
N HIS A 70 -5.55 8.70 4.47
CA HIS A 70 -6.11 7.70 3.57
C HIS A 70 -6.56 6.42 4.30
N ARG A 71 -5.85 6.03 5.37
CA ARG A 71 -6.20 4.85 6.19
C ARG A 71 -7.45 5.11 7.04
N LEU A 72 -7.55 6.29 7.64
CA LEU A 72 -8.74 6.70 8.40
C LEU A 72 -9.96 6.82 7.50
N ALA A 73 -9.83 7.46 6.33
CA ALA A 73 -10.90 7.56 5.34
C ALA A 73 -11.33 6.17 4.82
N ALA A 74 -10.37 5.27 4.58
CA ALA A 74 -10.64 3.90 4.17
C ALA A 74 -11.38 3.10 5.24
N CYS A 75 -11.03 3.26 6.51
CA CYS A 75 -11.72 2.65 7.64
C CYS A 75 -13.22 3.07 7.68
N ILE A 76 -13.48 4.35 7.49
CA ILE A 76 -14.86 4.87 7.42
C ILE A 76 -15.61 4.27 6.24
N GLN A 77 -14.98 4.22 5.06
CA GLN A 77 -15.57 3.68 3.83
C GLN A 77 -15.82 2.17 3.93
N ALA A 78 -14.89 1.41 4.51
CA ALA A 78 -15.00 -0.03 4.70
C ALA A 78 -16.03 -0.41 5.76
N GLY A 79 -16.31 0.48 6.72
CA GLY A 79 -17.20 0.23 7.85
C GLY A 79 -16.65 -0.77 8.88
N VAL A 80 -15.34 -1.12 8.80
CA VAL A 80 -14.70 -2.10 9.68
C VAL A 80 -13.50 -1.46 10.41
N PRO A 81 -13.18 -1.91 11.65
CA PRO A 81 -12.01 -1.43 12.38
C PRO A 81 -10.70 -1.94 11.75
N PHE A 82 -9.59 -1.27 12.04
CA PHE A 82 -8.26 -1.70 11.65
C PHE A 82 -7.23 -1.47 12.73
N GLN A 83 -6.22 -2.34 12.79
CA GLN A 83 -5.11 -2.21 13.73
C GLN A 83 -3.99 -1.35 13.15
N THR A 84 -3.40 -0.50 13.98
CA THR A 84 -2.29 0.38 13.61
C THR A 84 -1.46 0.76 14.83
N VAL A 85 -0.26 1.29 14.58
CA VAL A 85 0.52 1.98 15.59
C VAL A 85 -0.01 3.41 15.71
N LEU A 86 -0.22 3.88 16.94
CA LEU A 86 -0.53 5.27 17.27
C LEU A 86 0.69 5.91 17.93
N ILE A 87 1.11 7.06 17.40
CA ILE A 87 2.17 7.89 17.99
C ILE A 87 1.57 9.25 18.34
N GLU A 88 1.74 9.66 19.60
CA GLU A 88 1.22 10.94 20.09
C GLU A 88 2.34 11.84 20.62
N GLY A 89 2.14 13.14 20.52
CA GLY A 89 3.06 14.16 21.04
C GLY A 89 4.21 14.52 20.10
N VAL A 90 4.13 14.16 18.83
CA VAL A 90 5.10 14.56 17.79
C VAL A 90 5.00 16.09 17.59
N LYS A 91 6.13 16.79 17.51
CA LYS A 91 6.11 18.22 17.23
C LYS A 91 5.50 18.51 15.87
N HIS A 92 4.52 19.40 15.82
CA HIS A 92 3.79 19.71 14.60
C HIS A 92 4.71 20.13 13.44
N GLU A 93 5.77 20.89 13.71
CA GLU A 93 6.68 21.36 12.65
C GLU A 93 7.37 20.23 11.86
N THR A 94 7.40 19.01 12.42
CA THR A 94 8.06 17.86 11.78
C THR A 94 7.23 17.18 10.69
N TRP A 95 5.97 17.58 10.47
CA TRP A 95 5.09 16.96 9.47
C TRP A 95 5.68 16.95 8.05
N THR A 96 6.51 17.95 7.70
CA THR A 96 7.18 18.05 6.39
C THR A 96 8.20 16.94 6.14
N THR A 97 8.65 16.25 7.19
CA THR A 97 9.64 15.15 7.11
C THR A 97 9.00 13.77 7.14
N ILE A 98 7.67 13.69 7.29
CA ILE A 98 6.93 12.43 7.32
C ILE A 98 6.70 11.95 5.88
N ASP A 99 6.77 10.63 5.64
CA ASP A 99 6.48 9.96 4.35
C ASP A 99 7.34 10.43 3.16
N THR A 100 8.58 10.84 3.40
CA THR A 100 9.52 11.24 2.33
C THR A 100 10.16 10.05 1.60
N GLY A 101 9.90 8.81 2.05
CA GLY A 101 10.46 7.59 1.49
C GLY A 101 9.77 7.13 0.20
N LYS A 102 10.55 6.49 -0.71
CA LYS A 102 10.02 5.86 -1.91
C LYS A 102 9.18 4.63 -1.56
N THR A 103 7.95 4.59 -2.05
CA THR A 103 7.10 3.40 -1.93
C THR A 103 7.67 2.23 -2.76
N ARG A 104 7.85 1.05 -2.16
CA ARG A 104 8.29 -0.16 -2.88
C ARG A 104 7.29 -0.50 -4.00
N SER A 105 7.80 -0.77 -5.19
CA SER A 105 7.03 -1.30 -6.30
C SER A 105 6.82 -2.83 -6.18
N ALA A 106 6.00 -3.43 -7.05
CA ALA A 106 5.91 -4.88 -7.12
C ALA A 106 7.23 -5.50 -7.60
N GLY A 107 7.94 -4.84 -8.53
CA GLY A 107 9.28 -5.24 -8.96
C GLY A 107 10.29 -5.23 -7.82
N ASP A 108 10.27 -4.20 -6.95
CA ASP A 108 11.16 -4.15 -5.78
C ASP A 108 10.88 -5.35 -4.84
N VAL A 109 9.61 -5.71 -4.63
CA VAL A 109 9.25 -6.88 -3.79
C VAL A 109 9.75 -8.19 -4.42
N PHE A 110 9.57 -8.36 -5.73
CA PHE A 110 10.06 -9.54 -6.46
C PHE A 110 11.59 -9.63 -6.39
N GLY A 111 12.30 -8.50 -6.56
CA GLY A 111 13.76 -8.44 -6.44
C GLY A 111 14.27 -8.80 -5.04
N ILE A 112 13.62 -8.30 -3.98
CA ILE A 112 13.94 -8.67 -2.58
C ILE A 112 13.78 -10.18 -2.36
N MET A 113 12.81 -10.82 -3.05
CA MET A 113 12.59 -12.27 -2.98
C MET A 113 13.51 -13.09 -3.89
N GLY A 114 14.50 -12.46 -4.52
CA GLY A 114 15.49 -13.14 -5.37
C GLY A 114 15.00 -13.51 -6.77
N ILE A 115 13.83 -13.00 -7.20
CA ILE A 115 13.29 -13.28 -8.52
C ILE A 115 14.07 -12.47 -9.56
N THR A 116 14.64 -13.15 -10.54
CA THR A 116 15.34 -12.51 -11.67
C THR A 116 14.37 -11.75 -12.57
N ASN A 117 14.84 -10.65 -13.18
CA ASN A 117 14.02 -9.77 -14.03
C ASN A 117 12.70 -9.31 -13.35
N PRO A 118 12.81 -8.80 -12.10
CA PRO A 118 11.66 -8.67 -11.20
C PRO A 118 10.58 -7.73 -11.70
N THR A 119 10.97 -6.62 -12.35
CA THR A 119 10.01 -5.62 -12.85
C THR A 119 9.18 -6.17 -14.01
N GLN A 120 9.81 -6.85 -14.94
CA GLN A 120 9.16 -7.44 -16.11
C GLN A 120 8.20 -8.56 -15.67
N LYS A 121 8.68 -9.47 -14.82
CA LYS A 121 7.85 -10.57 -14.30
C LYS A 121 6.67 -10.06 -13.47
N ALA A 122 6.88 -9.07 -12.60
CA ALA A 122 5.79 -8.44 -11.87
C ALA A 122 4.74 -7.80 -12.80
N SER A 123 5.18 -7.22 -13.92
CA SER A 123 4.28 -6.68 -14.95
C SER A 123 3.46 -7.77 -15.65
N ILE A 124 4.09 -8.90 -16.01
CA ILE A 124 3.41 -10.05 -16.62
C ILE A 124 2.33 -10.59 -15.67
N VAL A 125 2.67 -10.81 -14.41
CA VAL A 125 1.73 -11.31 -13.39
C VAL A 125 0.56 -10.34 -13.20
N ALA A 126 0.81 -9.03 -13.19
CA ALA A 126 -0.24 -8.02 -13.06
C ALA A 126 -1.19 -8.02 -14.27
N LYS A 127 -0.65 -8.19 -15.48
CA LYS A 127 -1.46 -8.34 -16.72
C LYS A 127 -2.32 -9.61 -16.68
N TYR A 128 -1.73 -10.73 -16.29
CA TYR A 128 -2.47 -11.98 -16.11
C TYR A 128 -3.61 -11.83 -15.11
N TYR A 129 -3.35 -11.23 -13.94
CA TYR A 129 -4.39 -10.93 -12.96
C TYR A 129 -5.52 -10.09 -13.55
N ALA A 130 -5.19 -9.02 -14.26
CA ALA A 130 -6.18 -8.16 -14.90
C ALA A 130 -7.07 -8.92 -15.88
N LEU A 131 -6.48 -9.80 -16.70
CA LEU A 131 -7.21 -10.65 -17.63
C LEU A 131 -8.15 -11.63 -16.92
N THR A 132 -7.69 -12.29 -15.85
CA THR A 132 -8.50 -13.25 -15.08
C THR A 132 -9.69 -12.59 -14.37
N LYS A 133 -9.60 -11.27 -14.11
CA LYS A 133 -10.68 -10.47 -13.50
C LYS A 133 -11.56 -9.75 -14.54
N GLY A 134 -11.36 -9.99 -15.83
CA GLY A 134 -12.14 -9.36 -16.89
C GLY A 134 -11.95 -7.84 -16.98
N LEU A 135 -10.86 -7.31 -16.46
CA LEU A 135 -10.54 -5.88 -16.47
C LEU A 135 -10.06 -5.50 -17.89
N LYS A 136 -10.96 -5.05 -18.74
CA LYS A 136 -10.67 -4.66 -20.13
C LYS A 136 -9.75 -3.42 -20.19
N GLY A 137 -8.87 -3.36 -21.20
CA GLY A 137 -7.99 -2.20 -21.44
C GLY A 137 -6.71 -2.16 -20.61
N LEU A 138 -6.35 -3.25 -19.94
CA LEU A 138 -5.16 -3.33 -19.06
C LEU A 138 -3.97 -4.07 -19.70
N ALA A 139 -4.04 -4.35 -21.01
CA ALA A 139 -2.97 -5.07 -21.73
C ALA A 139 -1.73 -4.21 -22.01
N ASP A 140 -1.81 -2.90 -21.84
CA ASP A 140 -0.73 -1.94 -22.11
C ASP A 140 0.19 -1.67 -20.90
N ALA A 141 1.22 -0.85 -21.11
CA ALA A 141 2.26 -0.55 -20.12
C ALA A 141 1.75 0.08 -18.80
N GLY A 142 0.50 0.52 -18.75
CA GLY A 142 -0.12 1.12 -17.57
C GLY A 142 -0.88 0.15 -16.64
N ALA A 143 -0.86 -1.16 -16.91
CA ALA A 143 -1.67 -2.15 -16.19
C ALA A 143 -1.47 -2.10 -14.67
N LEU A 144 -0.23 -2.05 -14.19
CA LEU A 144 0.10 -1.95 -12.76
C LEU A 144 -0.44 -0.67 -12.10
N HIS A 145 -0.46 0.45 -12.83
CA HIS A 145 -0.99 1.71 -12.32
C HIS A 145 -2.51 1.67 -12.18
N ARG A 146 -3.21 1.08 -13.14
CA ARG A 146 -4.69 0.98 -13.15
C ARG A 146 -5.24 -0.02 -12.13
N LEU A 147 -4.42 -0.98 -11.69
CA LEU A 147 -4.77 -1.91 -10.61
C LEU A 147 -4.74 -1.27 -9.20
N ARG A 148 -4.32 -0.01 -9.07
CA ARG A 148 -4.19 0.64 -7.75
C ARG A 148 -5.48 0.71 -6.95
N GLY A 149 -6.64 0.85 -7.58
CA GLY A 149 -7.94 0.93 -6.92
C GLY A 149 -8.62 -0.42 -6.63
N THR A 150 -8.02 -1.55 -7.01
CA THR A 150 -8.67 -2.87 -6.99
C THR A 150 -8.46 -3.68 -5.70
N GLY A 151 -7.80 -3.12 -4.69
CA GLY A 151 -7.44 -3.87 -3.49
C GLY A 151 -6.26 -4.84 -3.66
N LEU A 152 -5.77 -5.07 -4.87
CA LEU A 152 -4.65 -5.96 -5.17
C LEU A 152 -3.39 -5.54 -4.42
N THR A 153 -2.85 -6.47 -3.63
CA THR A 153 -1.61 -6.26 -2.88
C THR A 153 -0.38 -6.76 -3.66
N ARG A 154 0.80 -6.28 -3.28
CA ARG A 154 2.06 -6.82 -3.82
C ARG A 154 2.26 -8.28 -3.42
N GLN A 155 1.73 -8.65 -2.25
CA GLN A 155 1.75 -10.03 -1.77
C GLN A 155 0.87 -10.94 -2.63
N ASP A 156 -0.29 -10.47 -3.07
CA ASP A 156 -1.15 -11.24 -3.99
C ASP A 156 -0.44 -11.52 -5.32
N LEU A 157 0.28 -10.52 -5.87
CA LEU A 157 1.09 -10.72 -7.08
C LEU A 157 2.22 -11.73 -6.86
N LEU A 158 2.91 -11.63 -5.73
CA LEU A 158 3.98 -12.57 -5.38
C LEU A 158 3.45 -14.00 -5.20
N ASN A 159 2.32 -14.15 -4.53
CA ASN A 159 1.67 -15.44 -4.32
C ASN A 159 1.24 -16.05 -5.65
N MET A 160 0.71 -15.23 -6.56
CA MET A 160 0.33 -15.66 -7.91
C MET A 160 1.54 -16.07 -8.74
N TYR A 161 2.64 -15.30 -8.70
CA TYR A 161 3.89 -15.68 -9.35
C TYR A 161 4.37 -17.04 -8.86
N ARG A 162 4.49 -17.24 -7.55
CA ARG A 162 4.94 -18.51 -6.95
C ARG A 162 4.07 -19.70 -7.34
N LYS A 163 2.76 -19.49 -7.43
CA LYS A 163 1.82 -20.56 -7.83
C LYS A 163 2.02 -21.02 -9.28
N TYR A 164 2.46 -20.14 -10.17
CA TYR A 164 2.61 -20.39 -11.60
C TYR A 164 4.00 -19.99 -12.12
N GLU A 165 5.03 -20.15 -11.29
CA GLU A 165 6.39 -19.66 -11.53
C GLU A 165 6.94 -20.11 -12.89
N THR A 166 6.90 -21.43 -13.17
CA THR A 166 7.38 -22.01 -14.43
C THR A 166 6.70 -21.36 -15.64
N THR A 167 5.37 -21.23 -15.58
CA THR A 167 4.59 -20.62 -16.68
C THR A 167 4.97 -19.15 -16.89
N PHE A 168 5.10 -18.37 -15.81
CA PHE A 168 5.49 -16.96 -15.94
C PHE A 168 6.91 -16.78 -16.45
N ASP A 169 7.82 -17.68 -16.07
CA ASP A 169 9.20 -17.69 -16.55
C ASP A 169 9.30 -18.07 -18.02
N GLU A 170 8.46 -18.98 -18.51
CA GLU A 170 8.35 -19.32 -19.92
C GLU A 170 7.77 -18.14 -20.71
N VAL A 171 6.69 -17.52 -20.25
CA VAL A 171 6.13 -16.32 -20.88
C VAL A 171 7.15 -15.20 -20.96
N TYR A 172 7.92 -14.96 -19.90
CA TYR A 172 8.98 -13.96 -19.90
C TYR A 172 10.03 -14.25 -20.97
N ARG A 173 10.54 -15.50 -21.05
CA ARG A 173 11.53 -15.93 -22.05
C ARG A 173 11.01 -15.76 -23.49
N THR A 174 9.78 -16.16 -23.74
CA THR A 174 9.15 -16.00 -25.06
C THR A 174 9.03 -14.54 -25.46
N CYS A 175 8.59 -13.67 -24.53
CA CYS A 175 8.45 -12.24 -24.80
C CYS A 175 9.80 -11.57 -25.09
N THR A 176 10.90 -11.99 -24.44
CA THR A 176 12.24 -11.42 -24.69
C THR A 176 12.83 -11.90 -26.02
N GLN A 177 12.65 -13.16 -26.39
CA GLN A 177 13.11 -13.70 -27.67
C GLN A 177 12.46 -13.00 -28.86
N VAL A 178 11.19 -12.65 -28.77
CA VAL A 178 10.48 -11.92 -29.86
C VAL A 178 11.03 -10.50 -30.03
N GLN A 179 11.52 -9.86 -28.96
CA GLN A 179 12.11 -8.52 -29.03
C GLN A 179 13.52 -8.49 -29.65
N GLU A 180 14.25 -9.61 -29.62
CA GLU A 180 15.60 -9.71 -30.22
C GLU A 180 15.59 -9.95 -31.72
N VAL A 181 14.42 -10.25 -32.30
CA VAL A 181 14.27 -10.57 -33.76
C VAL A 181 13.83 -9.33 -34.56
N HIS A 182 13.60 -8.20 -33.96
CA HIS A 182 13.23 -6.90 -34.55
C HIS A 182 14.23 -5.80 -34.24
#